data_67db75f0d256ac2537431dba572f22da
#
_entry.id   67db75f0d256ac2537431dba572f22da
#
_cell.length_a   1.000
_cell.length_b   1.000
_cell.length_c   1.000
_cell.angle_alpha   90.00
_cell.angle_beta   90.00
_cell.angle_gamma   90.00
#
_symmetry.space_group_name_H-M   'P 1'
#
loop_
_entity.id
_entity.type
_entity.pdbx_description
1 polymer ?
#
loop_
_entity_poly.entity_id
_entity_poly.type
_entity_poly.pdbx_seq_one_letter_code
_entity_poly.pdbx_strand_id
1 'polypeptide(L)'
;RKINIIARKGEYFLLDKQDSTYTQATLFQTPSKMGKGVLVTPAVHGNIIIGPTAKDVDDKDDLETTAAGLDETWKKAIKTVPNLNRRSIITAFSGLRAHSLDDDFIIGFSDVYGFYNVAGIESPGISCAPAIATHVAEEVAQALQLEKKDNFQAKRKAIPHFANLSDERKSELIKENPLYGKIVCRCEMVTEAEIREAIS
;
A
#
# COMPACT_ATOMS: atom_id res chain seq x y z
N ARG A 1 -9.87 1.64 -27.68
CA ARG A 1 -10.67 0.94 -26.64
C ARG A 1 -11.13 1.96 -25.60
N LYS A 2 -12.43 1.98 -25.27
CA LYS A 2 -12.95 2.82 -24.18
C LYS A 2 -12.66 2.12 -22.85
N ILE A 3 -11.87 2.76 -21.99
CA ILE A 3 -11.56 2.27 -20.64
C ILE A 3 -12.65 2.78 -19.70
N ASN A 4 -13.33 1.88 -19.00
CA ASN A 4 -14.36 2.20 -18.01
C ASN A 4 -13.85 1.79 -16.62
N ILE A 5 -13.57 2.79 -15.78
CA ILE A 5 -13.12 2.60 -14.41
C ILE A 5 -14.19 3.14 -13.46
N ILE A 6 -14.57 2.33 -12.50
CA ILE A 6 -15.47 2.68 -11.40
C ILE A 6 -14.65 2.91 -10.14
N ALA A 7 -15.02 3.93 -9.38
CA ALA A 7 -14.47 4.14 -8.04
C ALA A 7 -15.15 3.18 -7.06
N ARG A 8 -14.41 2.17 -6.58
CA ARG A 8 -14.89 1.22 -5.57
C ARG A 8 -14.34 1.58 -4.22
N LYS A 9 -15.16 2.25 -3.40
CA LYS A 9 -14.79 2.72 -2.08
C LYS A 9 -14.70 1.58 -1.08
N GLY A 10 -13.62 1.60 -0.29
CA GLY A 10 -13.43 0.75 0.88
C GLY A 10 -13.20 1.59 2.12
N GLU A 11 -13.96 1.33 3.16
CA GLU A 11 -13.85 2.02 4.44
C GLU A 11 -13.19 1.11 5.48
N TYR A 12 -12.39 1.71 6.37
CA TYR A 12 -11.52 1.00 7.31
C TYR A 12 -11.56 1.63 8.69
N PHE A 13 -11.25 0.80 9.68
CA PHE A 13 -10.79 1.24 11.00
C PHE A 13 -9.32 0.88 11.21
N LEU A 14 -8.61 1.75 11.93
CA LEU A 14 -7.32 1.46 12.53
C LEU A 14 -7.48 1.39 14.05
N LEU A 15 -7.07 0.28 14.66
CA LEU A 15 -7.07 0.06 16.08
C LEU A 15 -5.68 0.25 16.68
N ASP A 16 -5.63 0.55 17.98
CA ASP A 16 -4.39 0.74 18.73
C ASP A 16 -3.56 -0.55 18.80
N LYS A 17 -2.26 -0.40 19.02
CA LYS A 17 -1.28 -1.47 19.20
C LYS A 17 -1.60 -2.42 20.36
N GLN A 18 -2.34 -1.96 21.35
CA GLN A 18 -2.78 -2.78 22.49
C GLN A 18 -3.61 -4.01 22.04
N ASP A 19 -4.19 -3.93 20.86
CA ASP A 19 -5.00 -5.00 20.27
C ASP A 19 -4.20 -5.95 19.36
N SER A 20 -2.87 -5.79 19.26
CA SER A 20 -1.99 -6.64 18.44
C SER A 20 -2.03 -8.13 18.79
N THR A 21 -2.58 -8.46 19.97
CA THR A 21 -2.76 -9.85 20.44
C THR A 21 -3.90 -10.61 19.76
N TYR A 22 -4.81 -9.93 19.05
CA TYR A 22 -5.96 -10.59 18.43
C TYR A 22 -5.56 -11.53 17.29
N THR A 23 -4.56 -11.17 16.51
CA THR A 23 -4.07 -12.00 15.41
C THR A 23 -2.67 -11.60 14.99
N GLN A 24 -1.89 -12.58 14.58
CA GLN A 24 -0.58 -12.38 13.94
C GLN A 24 -0.64 -12.59 12.41
N ALA A 25 -1.81 -12.93 11.89
CA ALA A 25 -2.03 -13.18 10.48
C ALA A 25 -3.26 -12.42 9.98
N THR A 26 -3.32 -12.14 8.69
CA THR A 26 -4.52 -11.58 8.05
C THR A 26 -5.64 -12.62 8.07
N LEU A 27 -6.75 -12.30 8.72
CA LEU A 27 -7.94 -13.12 8.79
C LEU A 27 -8.92 -12.73 7.70
N PHE A 28 -9.29 -13.70 6.88
CA PHE A 28 -10.28 -13.55 5.80
C PHE A 28 -11.60 -14.20 6.22
N GLN A 29 -12.70 -13.58 5.81
CA GLN A 29 -14.00 -14.24 5.85
C GLN A 29 -14.16 -15.17 4.64
N THR A 30 -15.11 -16.10 4.72
CA THR A 30 -15.51 -16.89 3.55
C THR A 30 -15.94 -15.95 2.43
N PRO A 31 -15.39 -16.10 1.22
CA PRO A 31 -15.72 -15.23 0.10
C PRO A 31 -17.21 -15.22 -0.21
N SER A 32 -17.73 -14.06 -0.58
CA SER A 32 -19.11 -13.89 -1.07
C SER A 32 -19.08 -13.41 -2.52
N LYS A 33 -20.26 -13.23 -3.14
CA LYS A 33 -20.37 -12.62 -4.47
C LYS A 33 -19.73 -11.22 -4.56
N MET A 34 -19.60 -10.51 -3.42
CA MET A 34 -18.97 -9.18 -3.31
C MET A 34 -17.47 -9.25 -2.98
N GLY A 35 -16.84 -10.42 -3.10
CA GLY A 35 -15.41 -10.63 -2.89
C GLY A 35 -15.04 -11.14 -1.49
N LYS A 36 -13.82 -10.81 -1.06
CA LYS A 36 -13.15 -11.37 0.13
C LYS A 36 -13.74 -10.94 1.50
N GLY A 37 -14.68 -10.00 1.50
CA GLY A 37 -15.27 -9.47 2.73
C GLY A 37 -14.34 -8.53 3.50
N VAL A 38 -14.72 -8.26 4.77
CA VAL A 38 -13.93 -7.45 5.70
C VAL A 38 -12.85 -8.30 6.33
N LEU A 39 -11.62 -7.83 6.29
CA LEU A 39 -10.45 -8.47 6.87
C LEU A 39 -10.14 -7.88 8.25
N VAL A 40 -9.49 -8.68 9.08
CA VAL A 40 -8.82 -8.23 10.31
C VAL A 40 -7.33 -8.54 10.13
N THR A 41 -6.51 -7.50 10.06
CA THR A 41 -5.12 -7.60 9.60
C THR A 41 -4.17 -6.88 10.56
N PRO A 42 -3.10 -7.55 11.04
CA PRO A 42 -2.04 -6.85 11.76
C PRO A 42 -1.26 -5.95 10.80
N ALA A 43 -1.02 -4.71 11.22
CA ALA A 43 -0.15 -3.78 10.52
C ALA A 43 1.30 -3.90 10.98
N VAL A 44 2.23 -3.39 10.18
CA VAL A 44 3.69 -3.47 10.43
C VAL A 44 4.08 -2.90 11.81
N HIS A 45 3.38 -1.88 12.29
CA HIS A 45 3.66 -1.23 13.57
C HIS A 45 2.88 -1.80 14.75
N GLY A 46 2.22 -2.95 14.59
CA GLY A 46 1.45 -3.62 15.66
C GLY A 46 0.02 -3.11 15.83
N ASN A 47 -0.43 -2.20 15.00
CA ASN A 47 -1.85 -1.81 14.94
C ASN A 47 -2.66 -2.91 14.25
N ILE A 48 -3.98 -2.88 14.42
CA ILE A 48 -4.91 -3.74 13.67
C ILE A 48 -5.69 -2.88 12.68
N ILE A 49 -5.72 -3.30 11.42
CA ILE A 49 -6.56 -2.70 10.38
C ILE A 49 -7.78 -3.61 10.17
N ILE A 50 -8.96 -3.01 10.18
CA ILE A 50 -10.23 -3.68 9.89
C ILE A 50 -10.83 -3.06 8.65
N GLY A 51 -11.19 -3.87 7.69
CA GLY A 51 -11.73 -3.44 6.39
C GLY A 51 -11.22 -4.31 5.25
N PRO A 52 -11.53 -3.90 4.03
CA PRO A 52 -12.42 -2.83 3.61
C PRO A 52 -13.88 -3.25 3.48
N THR A 53 -14.76 -2.27 3.34
CA THR A 53 -16.03 -2.45 2.63
C THR A 53 -15.81 -2.46 1.11
N ALA A 54 -16.84 -2.71 0.33
CA ALA A 54 -16.79 -2.61 -1.12
C ALA A 54 -18.10 -1.99 -1.63
N LYS A 55 -18.04 -0.71 -2.00
CA LYS A 55 -19.19 0.05 -2.51
C LYS A 55 -18.76 0.90 -3.68
N ASP A 56 -19.44 0.73 -4.81
CA ASP A 56 -19.21 1.56 -5.97
C ASP A 56 -19.81 2.95 -5.74
N VAL A 57 -19.07 4.00 -6.10
CA VAL A 57 -19.44 5.40 -5.93
C VAL A 57 -19.20 6.15 -7.25
N ASP A 58 -20.05 7.12 -7.53
CA ASP A 58 -19.98 7.92 -8.77
C ASP A 58 -18.86 8.96 -8.70
N ASP A 59 -18.69 9.57 -7.52
CA ASP A 59 -17.64 10.56 -7.31
C ASP A 59 -16.29 9.86 -7.09
N LYS A 60 -15.34 10.14 -7.98
CA LYS A 60 -13.99 9.58 -7.96
C LYS A 60 -13.05 10.25 -6.96
N ASP A 61 -13.51 11.27 -6.26
CA ASP A 61 -12.78 12.00 -5.23
C ASP A 61 -13.41 11.83 -3.84
N ASP A 62 -14.51 11.03 -3.72
CA ASP A 62 -15.19 10.76 -2.45
C ASP A 62 -14.33 9.86 -1.53
N LEU A 63 -13.55 10.50 -0.67
CA LEU A 63 -12.75 9.85 0.39
C LEU A 63 -13.43 9.93 1.78
N GLU A 64 -14.68 10.35 1.87
CA GLU A 64 -15.39 10.42 3.14
C GLU A 64 -15.76 9.03 3.65
N THR A 65 -15.68 8.84 4.96
CA THR A 65 -16.24 7.66 5.62
C THR A 65 -17.71 7.89 5.93
N THR A 66 -18.50 6.82 5.90
CA THR A 66 -19.92 6.88 6.20
C THR A 66 -20.26 6.08 7.46
N ALA A 67 -21.22 6.55 8.23
CA ALA A 67 -21.69 5.81 9.41
C ALA A 67 -22.16 4.39 9.05
N ALA A 68 -22.81 4.23 7.89
CA ALA A 68 -23.29 2.94 7.43
C ALA A 68 -22.13 1.99 7.03
N GLY A 69 -21.11 2.48 6.30
CA GLY A 69 -19.96 1.69 5.89
C GLY A 69 -19.10 1.28 7.08
N LEU A 70 -18.87 2.18 8.01
CA LEU A 70 -18.13 1.90 9.24
C LEU A 70 -18.89 0.90 10.15
N ASP A 71 -20.22 1.02 10.26
CA ASP A 71 -21.03 0.05 11.00
C ASP A 71 -21.01 -1.34 10.33
N GLU A 72 -21.08 -1.40 9.01
CA GLU A 72 -20.90 -2.63 8.24
C GLU A 72 -19.53 -3.26 8.49
N THR A 73 -18.47 -2.46 8.41
CA THR A 73 -17.08 -2.89 8.68
C THR A 73 -16.97 -3.54 10.04
N TRP A 74 -17.50 -2.86 11.08
CA TRP A 74 -17.46 -3.36 12.45
C TRP A 74 -18.26 -4.66 12.63
N LYS A 75 -19.50 -4.68 12.15
CA LYS A 75 -20.39 -5.85 12.26
C LYS A 75 -19.82 -7.11 11.58
N LYS A 76 -19.10 -6.91 10.48
CA LYS A 76 -18.42 -8.02 9.79
C LYS A 76 -17.17 -8.45 10.54
N ALA A 77 -16.37 -7.53 11.03
CA ALA A 77 -15.13 -7.84 11.74
C ALA A 77 -15.36 -8.66 13.03
N ILE A 78 -16.36 -8.30 13.82
CA ILE A 78 -16.70 -9.04 15.07
C ILE A 78 -17.22 -10.47 14.83
N LYS A 79 -17.61 -10.82 13.61
CA LYS A 79 -17.90 -12.22 13.25
C LYS A 79 -16.63 -13.04 13.14
N THR A 80 -15.52 -12.42 12.76
CA THR A 80 -14.20 -13.06 12.63
C THR A 80 -13.45 -13.05 13.97
N VAL A 81 -13.49 -11.90 14.66
CA VAL A 81 -12.86 -11.71 15.97
C VAL A 81 -13.88 -11.09 16.93
N PRO A 82 -14.64 -11.92 17.69
CA PRO A 82 -15.76 -11.45 18.50
C PRO A 82 -15.40 -10.49 19.64
N ASN A 83 -14.18 -10.59 20.13
CA ASN A 83 -13.68 -9.80 21.27
C ASN A 83 -12.95 -8.51 20.89
N LEU A 84 -13.09 -8.04 19.63
CA LEU A 84 -12.56 -6.72 19.22
C LEU A 84 -13.10 -5.62 20.12
N ASN A 85 -12.21 -4.72 20.53
CA ASN A 85 -12.56 -3.60 21.40
C ASN A 85 -12.79 -2.32 20.58
N ARG A 86 -14.05 -1.84 20.51
CA ARG A 86 -14.39 -0.62 19.77
C ARG A 86 -13.74 0.65 20.35
N ARG A 87 -13.35 0.62 21.62
CA ARG A 87 -12.69 1.77 22.27
C ARG A 87 -11.23 1.94 21.83
N SER A 88 -10.63 0.91 21.23
CA SER A 88 -9.28 0.95 20.69
C SER A 88 -9.21 1.59 19.30
N ILE A 89 -10.33 2.01 18.70
CA ILE A 89 -10.31 2.69 17.40
C ILE A 89 -9.59 4.01 17.55
N ILE A 90 -8.49 4.17 16.79
CA ILE A 90 -7.70 5.41 16.73
C ILE A 90 -8.28 6.33 15.65
N THR A 91 -8.61 5.76 14.49
CA THR A 91 -9.11 6.51 13.34
C THR A 91 -9.91 5.62 12.40
N ALA A 92 -10.66 6.26 11.52
CA ALA A 92 -11.30 5.66 10.37
C ALA A 92 -10.87 6.40 9.11
N PHE A 93 -10.77 5.68 8.01
CA PHE A 93 -10.40 6.23 6.71
C PHE A 93 -11.03 5.45 5.57
N SER A 94 -11.03 6.02 4.40
CA SER A 94 -11.47 5.34 3.19
C SER A 94 -10.47 5.48 2.06
N GLY A 95 -10.60 4.63 1.04
CA GLY A 95 -9.84 4.70 -0.18
C GLY A 95 -10.65 4.20 -1.36
N LEU A 96 -10.31 4.70 -2.54
CA LEU A 96 -10.97 4.34 -3.79
C LEU A 96 -10.09 3.38 -4.58
N ARG A 97 -10.66 2.25 -4.96
CA ARG A 97 -10.03 1.30 -5.88
C ARG A 97 -10.47 1.62 -7.30
N ALA A 98 -9.53 1.59 -8.24
CA ALA A 98 -9.80 1.76 -9.66
C ALA A 98 -10.31 0.45 -10.26
N HIS A 99 -11.58 0.11 -9.99
CA HIS A 99 -12.18 -1.13 -10.47
C HIS A 99 -12.49 -1.05 -11.96
N SER A 100 -11.95 -1.99 -12.73
CA SER A 100 -12.26 -2.13 -14.16
C SER A 100 -13.56 -2.90 -14.36
N LEU A 101 -14.43 -2.43 -15.26
CA LEU A 101 -15.63 -3.18 -15.66
C LEU A 101 -15.32 -4.48 -16.41
N ASP A 102 -14.10 -4.66 -16.87
CA ASP A 102 -13.65 -5.91 -17.50
C ASP A 102 -13.24 -6.97 -16.46
N ASP A 103 -13.34 -6.67 -15.16
CA ASP A 103 -12.93 -7.53 -14.03
C ASP A 103 -11.45 -7.97 -14.08
N ASP A 104 -10.60 -7.24 -14.83
CA ASP A 104 -9.17 -7.51 -14.94
C ASP A 104 -8.38 -6.21 -15.11
N PHE A 105 -7.06 -6.29 -14.92
CA PHE A 105 -6.15 -5.19 -15.18
C PHE A 105 -6.10 -4.85 -16.67
N ILE A 106 -6.03 -3.57 -16.98
CA ILE A 106 -5.94 -3.07 -18.34
C ILE A 106 -4.49 -2.71 -18.62
N ILE A 107 -3.74 -3.66 -19.21
CA ILE A 107 -2.32 -3.51 -19.51
C ILE A 107 -2.13 -3.64 -21.03
N GLY A 108 -1.44 -2.70 -21.67
CA GLY A 108 -1.14 -2.75 -23.10
C GLY A 108 -1.20 -1.40 -23.80
N PHE A 109 -0.77 -1.40 -25.06
CA PHE A 109 -0.84 -0.23 -25.91
C PHE A 109 -2.29 0.19 -26.20
N SER A 110 -2.51 1.49 -26.24
CA SER A 110 -3.78 2.06 -26.71
C SER A 110 -3.78 2.16 -28.24
N ASP A 111 -4.93 2.56 -28.78
CA ASP A 111 -5.08 2.97 -30.19
C ASP A 111 -4.42 4.33 -30.51
N VAL A 112 -3.92 5.03 -29.50
CA VAL A 112 -3.12 6.25 -29.66
C VAL A 112 -1.64 5.87 -29.66
N TYR A 113 -0.93 6.24 -30.73
CA TYR A 113 0.50 5.94 -30.88
C TYR A 113 1.32 6.49 -29.71
N GLY A 114 2.19 5.66 -29.14
CA GLY A 114 3.07 6.00 -28.03
C GLY A 114 2.38 6.05 -26.66
N PHE A 115 1.10 5.67 -26.56
CA PHE A 115 0.37 5.63 -25.31
C PHE A 115 0.15 4.19 -24.83
N TYR A 116 0.74 3.86 -23.67
CA TYR A 116 0.61 2.55 -23.03
C TYR A 116 -0.24 2.67 -21.77
N ASN A 117 -1.24 1.79 -21.62
CA ASN A 117 -2.12 1.77 -20.45
C ASN A 117 -1.61 0.79 -19.40
N VAL A 118 -1.61 1.22 -18.14
CA VAL A 118 -1.53 0.37 -16.95
C VAL A 118 -2.61 0.86 -16.00
N ALA A 119 -3.83 0.42 -16.22
CA ALA A 119 -5.03 0.96 -15.60
C ALA A 119 -5.90 -0.14 -14.98
N GLY A 120 -6.87 0.27 -14.15
CA GLY A 120 -7.73 -0.68 -13.45
C GLY A 120 -6.97 -1.54 -12.43
N ILE A 121 -5.84 -1.04 -11.93
CA ILE A 121 -5.02 -1.77 -10.97
C ILE A 121 -5.61 -1.62 -9.58
N GLU A 122 -6.26 -2.68 -9.12
CA GLU A 122 -6.78 -2.82 -7.76
C GLU A 122 -6.10 -4.02 -7.06
N SER A 123 -6.65 -4.55 -5.98
CA SER A 123 -6.10 -5.74 -5.31
C SER A 123 -6.09 -6.96 -6.26
N PRO A 124 -4.95 -7.68 -6.41
CA PRO A 124 -3.71 -7.63 -5.63
C PRO A 124 -2.56 -6.81 -6.27
N GLY A 125 -2.83 -5.64 -6.83
CA GLY A 125 -1.91 -4.84 -7.64
C GLY A 125 -0.51 -4.64 -7.03
N ILE A 126 -0.41 -4.34 -5.74
CA ILE A 126 0.90 -4.17 -5.08
C ILE A 126 1.72 -5.47 -5.14
N SER A 127 1.10 -6.61 -4.88
CA SER A 127 1.78 -7.92 -4.96
C SER A 127 2.16 -8.29 -6.39
N CYS A 128 1.38 -7.85 -7.38
CA CYS A 128 1.63 -8.08 -8.81
C CYS A 128 2.55 -7.04 -9.44
N ALA A 129 2.81 -5.91 -8.77
CA ALA A 129 3.56 -4.78 -9.33
C ALA A 129 4.92 -5.16 -9.95
N PRO A 130 5.75 -6.04 -9.35
CA PRO A 130 7.01 -6.44 -9.98
C PRO A 130 6.82 -7.20 -11.31
N ALA A 131 5.81 -8.07 -11.37
CA ALA A 131 5.50 -8.81 -12.60
C ALA A 131 4.93 -7.88 -13.68
N ILE A 132 4.02 -6.98 -13.30
CA ILE A 132 3.48 -5.96 -14.20
C ILE A 132 4.61 -5.08 -14.74
N ALA A 133 5.51 -4.61 -13.88
CA ALA A 133 6.63 -3.76 -14.28
C ALA A 133 7.55 -4.47 -15.29
N THR A 134 7.85 -5.76 -15.09
CA THR A 134 8.65 -6.54 -16.03
C THR A 134 7.96 -6.66 -17.39
N HIS A 135 6.69 -7.04 -17.38
CA HIS A 135 5.88 -7.18 -18.60
C HIS A 135 5.79 -5.85 -19.39
N VAL A 136 5.47 -4.75 -18.71
CA VAL A 136 5.40 -3.42 -19.33
C VAL A 136 6.75 -3.00 -19.89
N ALA A 137 7.84 -3.22 -19.15
CA ALA A 137 9.18 -2.86 -19.60
C ALA A 137 9.58 -3.65 -20.85
N GLU A 138 9.27 -4.93 -20.93
CA GLU A 138 9.54 -5.78 -22.09
C GLU A 138 8.76 -5.33 -23.33
N GLU A 139 7.45 -5.09 -23.21
CA GLU A 139 6.62 -4.64 -24.33
C GLU A 139 7.04 -3.27 -24.84
N VAL A 140 7.30 -2.32 -23.93
CA VAL A 140 7.74 -0.97 -24.30
C VAL A 140 9.13 -1.01 -24.94
N ALA A 141 10.06 -1.79 -24.39
CA ALA A 141 11.40 -1.94 -24.96
C ALA A 141 11.35 -2.55 -26.36
N GLN A 142 10.51 -3.55 -26.57
CA GLN A 142 10.31 -4.14 -27.89
C GLN A 142 9.72 -3.14 -28.88
N ALA A 143 8.68 -2.41 -28.49
CA ALA A 143 8.02 -1.43 -29.35
C ALA A 143 8.93 -0.28 -29.76
N LEU A 144 9.82 0.15 -28.86
CA LEU A 144 10.77 1.23 -29.08
C LEU A 144 12.13 0.76 -29.56
N GLN A 145 12.32 -0.56 -29.77
CA GLN A 145 13.58 -1.19 -30.17
C GLN A 145 14.77 -0.78 -29.28
N LEU A 146 14.51 -0.74 -27.96
CA LEU A 146 15.54 -0.35 -26.99
C LEU A 146 16.54 -1.48 -26.73
N GLU A 147 17.81 -1.11 -26.66
CA GLU A 147 18.88 -2.02 -26.25
C GLU A 147 19.06 -2.01 -24.74
N LYS A 148 19.51 -3.15 -24.19
CA LYS A 148 19.86 -3.24 -22.77
C LYS A 148 21.13 -2.45 -22.50
N LYS A 149 21.17 -1.75 -21.37
CA LYS A 149 22.39 -1.05 -20.91
C LYS A 149 23.43 -2.08 -20.44
N ASP A 150 24.65 -2.01 -20.98
CA ASP A 150 25.77 -2.89 -20.59
C ASP A 150 26.13 -2.78 -19.10
N ASN A 151 26.02 -1.57 -18.53
CA ASN A 151 26.38 -1.26 -17.15
C ASN A 151 25.14 -0.99 -16.28
N PHE A 152 24.03 -1.75 -16.46
CA PHE A 152 22.83 -1.58 -15.67
C PHE A 152 23.07 -1.99 -14.21
N GLN A 153 22.90 -1.05 -13.29
CA GLN A 153 22.97 -1.32 -11.85
C GLN A 153 21.61 -1.81 -11.33
N ALA A 154 21.44 -3.12 -11.28
CA ALA A 154 20.19 -3.76 -10.83
C ALA A 154 19.95 -3.65 -9.32
N LYS A 155 20.97 -3.31 -8.53
CA LYS A 155 20.87 -3.20 -7.07
C LYS A 155 21.13 -1.77 -6.62
N ARG A 156 20.20 -1.22 -5.86
CA ARG A 156 20.40 0.03 -5.13
C ARG A 156 20.97 -0.28 -3.75
N LYS A 157 21.97 0.49 -3.30
CA LYS A 157 22.43 0.45 -1.91
C LYS A 157 21.29 0.89 -1.00
N ALA A 158 20.98 0.08 0.02
CA ALA A 158 19.97 0.46 0.99
C ALA A 158 20.47 1.63 1.84
N ILE A 159 19.57 2.60 2.09
CA ILE A 159 19.83 3.67 3.05
C ILE A 159 19.82 3.04 4.44
N PRO A 160 20.85 3.26 5.29
CA PRO A 160 20.82 2.77 6.66
C PRO A 160 19.64 3.39 7.43
N HIS A 161 18.82 2.56 8.07
CA HIS A 161 17.73 3.05 8.91
C HIS A 161 18.29 3.33 10.31
N PHE A 162 18.73 4.58 10.55
CA PHE A 162 19.48 4.98 11.73
C PHE A 162 18.78 4.61 13.05
N ALA A 163 17.46 4.77 13.12
CA ALA A 163 16.67 4.43 14.30
C ALA A 163 16.87 2.98 14.78
N ASN A 164 17.04 2.04 13.84
CA ASN A 164 17.08 0.60 14.12
C ASN A 164 18.49 0.03 14.35
N LEU A 165 19.52 0.87 14.27
CA LEU A 165 20.91 0.43 14.45
C LEU A 165 21.30 0.36 15.92
N SER A 166 22.31 -0.47 16.25
CA SER A 166 22.94 -0.46 17.56
C SER A 166 23.69 0.86 17.81
N ASP A 167 23.94 1.20 19.09
CA ASP A 167 24.60 2.47 19.43
C ASP A 167 26.05 2.52 18.91
N GLU A 168 26.72 1.37 18.84
CA GLU A 168 28.06 1.26 18.24
C GLU A 168 28.00 1.62 16.76
N ARG A 169 27.03 1.04 16.02
CA ARG A 169 26.88 1.30 14.58
C ARG A 169 26.44 2.73 14.30
N LYS A 170 25.57 3.31 15.15
CA LYS A 170 25.23 4.74 15.08
C LYS A 170 26.46 5.62 15.25
N SER A 171 27.30 5.30 16.22
CA SER A 171 28.55 6.05 16.50
C SER A 171 29.54 5.97 15.34
N GLU A 172 29.66 4.81 14.70
CA GLU A 172 30.48 4.65 13.49
C GLU A 172 29.96 5.49 12.33
N LEU A 173 28.66 5.42 12.03
CA LEU A 173 28.05 6.21 10.95
C LEU A 173 28.21 7.71 11.17
N ILE A 174 28.09 8.18 12.41
CA ILE A 174 28.30 9.61 12.74
C ILE A 174 29.75 10.02 12.48
N LYS A 175 30.72 9.13 12.77
CA LYS A 175 32.13 9.40 12.45
C LYS A 175 32.40 9.42 10.94
N GLU A 176 31.77 8.50 10.19
CA GLU A 176 31.86 8.43 8.73
C GLU A 176 31.20 9.64 8.06
N ASN A 177 30.01 10.01 8.51
CA ASN A 177 29.24 11.15 8.02
C ASN A 177 28.50 11.85 9.19
N PRO A 178 28.99 13.04 9.63
CA PRO A 178 28.41 13.78 10.76
C PRO A 178 26.92 14.13 10.60
N LEU A 179 26.37 14.08 9.39
CA LEU A 179 24.96 14.35 9.15
C LEU A 179 24.04 13.27 9.74
N TYR A 180 24.55 12.06 10.02
CA TYR A 180 23.84 11.05 10.79
C TYR A 180 23.64 11.46 12.28
N GLY A 181 24.43 12.38 12.79
CA GLY A 181 24.25 12.96 14.12
C GLY A 181 23.19 14.07 14.20
N LYS A 182 22.63 14.48 13.08
CA LYS A 182 21.59 15.54 13.00
C LYS A 182 20.21 14.96 12.81
N ILE A 183 19.44 14.85 13.90
CA ILE A 183 18.07 14.34 13.88
C ILE A 183 17.14 15.44 13.37
N VAL A 184 16.47 15.19 12.24
CA VAL A 184 15.46 16.09 11.63
C VAL A 184 14.07 15.74 12.13
N CYS A 185 13.70 14.45 12.12
CA CYS A 185 12.43 13.96 12.67
C CYS A 185 12.69 13.19 13.96
N ARG A 186 12.25 13.73 15.10
CA ARG A 186 12.45 13.09 16.41
C ARG A 186 11.50 11.91 16.65
N CYS A 187 10.30 11.94 16.07
CA CYS A 187 9.32 10.87 16.24
C CYS A 187 9.79 9.56 15.60
N GLU A 188 10.39 9.67 14.40
CA GLU A 188 10.89 8.54 13.61
C GLU A 188 12.41 8.40 13.68
N MET A 189 13.09 9.28 14.41
CA MET A 189 14.55 9.32 14.53
C MET A 189 15.27 9.40 13.18
N VAL A 190 14.67 10.12 12.20
CA VAL A 190 15.24 10.28 10.86
C VAL A 190 16.30 11.37 10.87
N THR A 191 17.46 11.07 10.31
CA THR A 191 18.63 11.95 10.24
C THR A 191 18.69 12.78 8.95
N GLU A 192 19.45 13.87 8.95
CA GLU A 192 19.72 14.67 7.76
C GLU A 192 20.43 13.83 6.68
N ALA A 193 21.30 12.89 7.07
CA ALA A 193 22.00 12.01 6.13
C ALA A 193 21.03 11.12 5.36
N GLU A 194 20.08 10.47 6.03
CA GLU A 194 19.06 9.62 5.40
C GLU A 194 18.23 10.41 4.37
N ILE A 195 17.83 11.64 4.74
CA ILE A 195 17.07 12.52 3.83
C ILE A 195 17.88 12.87 2.58
N ARG A 196 19.15 13.24 2.76
CA ARG A 196 20.02 13.59 1.63
C ARG A 196 20.28 12.40 0.71
N GLU A 197 20.52 11.21 1.27
CA GLU A 197 20.67 9.97 0.48
C GLU A 197 19.38 9.60 -0.27
N ALA A 198 18.21 9.91 0.27
CA ALA A 198 16.94 9.63 -0.39
C ALA A 198 16.65 10.59 -1.57
N ILE A 199 17.24 11.79 -1.57
CA ILE A 199 17.06 12.81 -2.60
C ILE A 199 18.09 12.66 -3.74
N SER A 200 19.26 12.07 -3.48
CA SER A 200 20.34 11.86 -4.44
C SER A 200 20.06 10.67 -5.36
#